data_e2b2521d0d7f9dd35aac81b7ea159a60
#
_entry.id   e2b2521d0d7f9dd35aac81b7ea159a60
#
_cell.length_a   1.000
_cell.length_b   1.000
_cell.length_c   1.000
_cell.angle_alpha   90.00
_cell.angle_beta   90.00
_cell.angle_gamma   90.00
#
_symmetry.space_group_name_H-M   'P 1'
#
loop_
_entity.id
_entity.type
_entity.pdbx_description
1 polymer ?
#
loop_
_entity_poly.entity_id
_entity_poly.type
_entity_poly.pdbx_seq_one_letter_code
_entity_poly.pdbx_strand_id
1 'polypeptide(L)'
;LALPVEDISRHHMSWAQWFYDSPVPGILRNKWIEPRHMQHGISRWTEDKSKELQTAWMNGSGIMIWENVFGQWVGWSPRDSYILKTMYGIQHYFSEMFTSDQWEPLVNNTLATDVYASLWYDDNCQLWTLVNRSYIQKDGPLLQITLNKDWAYYDLVKGEEVFPDKSGVIEGQIIPRGIGCIVAFPKDKTPKDFDKLLSSQSLIAQEKTYNTKSVQIKA
;
A
#
# COMPACT_ATOMS: atom_id res chain seq x y z
N LEU A 1 -10.01 16.46 9.11
CA LEU A 1 -11.24 17.11 8.65
C LEU A 1 -12.33 16.05 8.49
N ALA A 2 -13.42 16.22 9.21
CA ALA A 2 -14.62 15.41 9.01
C ALA A 2 -15.43 16.03 7.87
N LEU A 3 -15.63 15.27 6.81
CA LEU A 3 -16.58 15.66 5.77
C LEU A 3 -17.99 15.32 6.21
N PRO A 4 -18.99 16.16 5.88
CA PRO A 4 -20.39 15.79 6.03
C PRO A 4 -20.73 14.53 5.25
N VAL A 5 -21.63 13.71 5.79
CA VAL A 5 -22.03 12.43 5.15
C VAL A 5 -22.66 12.68 3.78
N GLU A 6 -23.40 13.78 3.66
CA GLU A 6 -24.03 14.21 2.41
C GLU A 6 -23.02 14.50 1.31
N ASP A 7 -21.87 15.10 1.65
CA ASP A 7 -20.81 15.37 0.68
C ASP A 7 -20.11 14.07 0.27
N ILE A 8 -19.85 13.17 1.21
CA ILE A 8 -19.28 11.86 0.93
C ILE A 8 -20.18 11.06 -0.01
N SER A 9 -21.48 11.03 0.23
CA SER A 9 -22.44 10.26 -0.57
C SER A 9 -22.69 10.84 -1.97
N ARG A 10 -22.43 12.13 -2.18
CA ARG A 10 -22.72 12.82 -3.46
C ARG A 10 -21.50 13.03 -4.35
N HIS A 11 -20.32 12.95 -3.82
CA HIS A 11 -19.07 13.20 -4.54
C HIS A 11 -18.21 11.96 -4.62
N HIS A 12 -17.52 11.76 -5.74
CA HIS A 12 -16.60 10.64 -5.92
C HIS A 12 -15.26 10.86 -5.24
N MET A 13 -14.88 12.14 -5.01
CA MET A 13 -13.59 12.47 -4.47
C MET A 13 -13.67 13.73 -3.58
N SER A 14 -12.85 13.72 -2.56
CA SER A 14 -12.53 14.89 -1.73
C SER A 14 -11.03 14.93 -1.44
N TRP A 15 -10.56 16.07 -0.96
CA TRP A 15 -9.17 16.22 -0.54
C TRP A 15 -9.05 17.03 0.75
N ALA A 16 -8.00 16.76 1.54
CA ALA A 16 -7.72 17.44 2.79
C ALA A 16 -6.27 17.93 2.81
N GLN A 17 -6.10 19.22 3.11
CA GLN A 17 -4.78 19.86 3.16
C GLN A 17 -3.98 19.56 4.43
N TRP A 18 -4.65 19.18 5.50
CA TRP A 18 -4.03 18.91 6.79
C TRP A 18 -4.11 17.43 7.07
N PHE A 19 -2.97 16.87 7.30
CA PHE A 19 -2.81 15.46 7.58
C PHE A 19 -2.15 15.30 8.94
N TYR A 20 -2.86 14.64 9.85
CA TYR A 20 -2.29 14.26 11.14
C TYR A 20 -1.73 12.84 11.04
N ASP A 21 -0.45 12.70 11.33
CA ASP A 21 0.17 11.40 11.48
C ASP A 21 0.05 10.91 12.92
N SER A 22 -0.11 9.61 13.08
CA SER A 22 -0.14 8.92 14.37
C SER A 22 0.74 7.67 14.29
N PRO A 23 1.24 7.14 15.42
CA PRO A 23 2.02 5.89 15.42
C PRO A 23 1.29 4.75 14.70
N VAL A 24 0.00 4.60 14.95
CA VAL A 24 -0.88 3.68 14.21
C VAL A 24 -1.46 4.40 13.01
N PRO A 25 -1.47 3.80 11.80
CA PRO A 25 -2.06 4.42 10.62
C PRO A 25 -3.53 4.81 10.84
N GLY A 26 -3.88 6.03 10.39
CA GLY A 26 -5.26 6.51 10.48
C GLY A 26 -6.19 5.78 9.53
N ILE A 27 -7.43 5.55 9.98
CA ILE A 27 -8.48 4.95 9.18
C ILE A 27 -9.44 6.05 8.69
N LEU A 28 -9.68 6.08 7.38
CA LEU A 28 -10.54 7.07 6.75
C LEU A 28 -12.01 6.67 6.93
N ARG A 29 -12.74 7.44 7.73
CA ARG A 29 -14.13 7.16 8.06
C ARG A 29 -15.05 7.06 6.84
N ASN A 30 -14.76 7.80 5.77
CA ASN A 30 -15.54 7.77 4.54
C ASN A 30 -15.61 6.38 3.91
N LYS A 31 -14.62 5.52 4.12
CA LYS A 31 -14.60 4.16 3.58
C LYS A 31 -15.74 3.29 4.11
N TRP A 32 -16.24 3.54 5.31
CA TRP A 32 -17.44 2.87 5.84
C TRP A 32 -18.75 3.51 5.42
N ILE A 33 -18.73 4.75 4.93
CA ILE A 33 -19.93 5.47 4.49
C ILE A 33 -20.17 5.24 3.01
N GLU A 34 -19.13 5.42 2.19
CA GLU A 34 -19.14 5.17 0.75
C GLU A 34 -17.74 4.68 0.34
N PRO A 35 -17.54 3.37 0.18
CA PRO A 35 -16.23 2.78 -0.14
C PRO A 35 -15.60 3.32 -1.43
N ARG A 36 -16.42 3.76 -2.39
CA ARG A 36 -15.98 4.32 -3.67
C ARG A 36 -15.55 5.78 -3.58
N HIS A 37 -15.89 6.47 -2.49
CA HIS A 37 -15.45 7.85 -2.29
C HIS A 37 -13.96 7.91 -1.94
N MET A 38 -13.15 8.55 -2.79
CA MET A 38 -11.72 8.71 -2.61
C MET A 38 -11.39 9.98 -1.85
N GLN A 39 -11.01 9.84 -0.59
CA GLN A 39 -10.50 10.96 0.20
C GLN A 39 -8.98 11.00 0.09
N HIS A 40 -8.45 11.97 -0.64
CA HIS A 40 -7.02 12.15 -0.82
C HIS A 40 -6.45 13.05 0.27
N GLY A 41 -5.44 12.55 0.98
CA GLY A 41 -4.65 13.35 1.92
C GLY A 41 -3.50 14.05 1.21
N ILE A 42 -3.11 15.21 1.73
CA ILE A 42 -1.93 15.93 1.28
C ILE A 42 -1.31 16.70 2.44
N SER A 43 0.02 16.63 2.55
CA SER A 43 0.83 17.53 3.37
C SER A 43 1.60 18.47 2.46
N ARG A 44 1.40 19.76 2.65
CA ARG A 44 2.16 20.78 1.92
C ARG A 44 3.56 20.94 2.52
N TRP A 45 4.52 21.32 1.68
CA TRP A 45 5.85 21.77 2.09
C TRP A 45 6.64 20.76 2.93
N THR A 46 6.34 19.49 2.80
CA THR A 46 7.10 18.40 3.42
C THR A 46 7.76 17.54 2.34
N GLU A 47 9.03 17.24 2.52
CA GLU A 47 9.76 16.33 1.62
C GLU A 47 9.37 14.87 1.86
N ASP A 48 9.09 14.50 3.11
CA ASP A 48 8.66 13.16 3.48
C ASP A 48 7.15 12.99 3.26
N LYS A 49 6.79 12.31 2.17
CA LYS A 49 5.42 11.97 1.79
C LYS A 49 4.97 10.60 2.30
N SER A 50 5.79 9.93 3.10
CA SER A 50 5.47 8.56 3.54
C SER A 50 4.18 8.46 4.36
N LYS A 51 3.83 9.52 5.07
CA LYS A 51 2.60 9.56 5.88
C LYS A 51 1.35 9.46 5.03
N GLU A 52 1.26 10.30 4.01
CA GLU A 52 0.12 10.32 3.09
C GLU A 52 0.06 9.02 2.30
N LEU A 53 1.20 8.58 1.77
CA LEU A 53 1.31 7.35 1.00
C LEU A 53 0.86 6.13 1.81
N GLN A 54 1.34 6.00 3.05
CA GLN A 54 0.97 4.90 3.92
C GLN A 54 -0.51 4.94 4.32
N THR A 55 -1.07 6.13 4.59
CA THR A 55 -2.50 6.25 4.90
C THR A 55 -3.36 5.94 3.68
N ALA A 56 -2.99 6.45 2.51
CA ALA A 56 -3.67 6.09 1.27
C ALA A 56 -3.63 4.59 1.02
N TRP A 57 -2.48 3.96 1.23
CA TRP A 57 -2.26 2.53 1.04
C TRP A 57 -3.13 1.67 1.96
N MET A 58 -3.17 2.01 3.25
CA MET A 58 -3.97 1.28 4.26
C MET A 58 -5.47 1.43 4.06
N ASN A 59 -5.91 2.49 3.38
CA ASN A 59 -7.32 2.82 3.17
C ASN A 59 -7.80 2.60 1.73
N GLY A 60 -6.94 2.10 0.83
CA GLY A 60 -7.29 1.93 -0.57
C GLY A 60 -7.72 3.24 -1.25
N SER A 61 -7.13 4.36 -0.87
CA SER A 61 -7.37 5.65 -1.48
C SER A 61 -6.11 6.17 -2.19
N GLY A 62 -6.25 7.25 -2.96
CA GLY A 62 -5.12 7.91 -3.58
C GLY A 62 -4.55 9.04 -2.73
N ILE A 63 -3.59 9.75 -3.28
CA ILE A 63 -3.05 10.98 -2.73
C ILE A 63 -3.20 12.11 -3.75
N MET A 64 -3.17 13.36 -3.27
CA MET A 64 -3.08 14.50 -4.15
C MET A 64 -1.60 14.89 -4.30
N ILE A 65 -1.14 15.00 -5.54
CA ILE A 65 0.16 15.56 -5.86
C ILE A 65 -0.02 17.07 -6.00
N TRP A 66 0.57 17.82 -5.08
CA TRP A 66 0.44 19.26 -5.03
C TRP A 66 1.82 19.91 -5.08
N GLU A 67 2.42 19.80 -6.24
CA GLU A 67 3.73 20.37 -6.48
C GLU A 67 3.60 21.78 -7.07
N ASN A 68 4.56 22.63 -6.74
CA ASN A 68 4.69 23.98 -7.29
C ASN A 68 3.45 24.88 -7.18
N VAL A 69 2.57 24.62 -6.22
CA VAL A 69 1.48 25.53 -5.92
C VAL A 69 2.04 26.73 -5.16
N PHE A 70 1.65 27.94 -5.53
CA PHE A 70 2.16 29.20 -4.98
C PHE A 70 3.66 29.43 -5.17
N GLY A 71 4.25 28.88 -6.22
CA GLY A 71 5.65 29.09 -6.59
C GLY A 71 6.67 28.41 -5.66
N GLN A 72 6.24 27.47 -4.83
CA GLN A 72 7.13 26.68 -3.97
C GLN A 72 7.16 25.22 -4.42
N TRP A 73 8.31 24.80 -4.87
CA TRP A 73 8.58 23.44 -5.24
C TRP A 73 9.18 22.65 -4.06
N VAL A 74 8.51 21.59 -3.66
CA VAL A 74 9.05 20.58 -2.74
C VAL A 74 9.12 19.26 -3.50
N GLY A 75 10.32 18.85 -3.83
CA GLY A 75 10.56 17.64 -4.59
C GLY A 75 10.16 16.37 -3.82
N TRP A 76 9.96 15.30 -4.56
CA TRP A 76 9.71 13.98 -4.00
C TRP A 76 11.01 13.26 -3.74
N SER A 77 11.13 12.61 -2.58
CA SER A 77 12.26 11.73 -2.30
C SER A 77 12.24 10.52 -3.25
N PRO A 78 13.41 9.94 -3.58
CA PRO A 78 13.46 8.70 -4.38
C PRO A 78 12.64 7.56 -3.75
N ARG A 79 12.63 7.47 -2.42
CA ARG A 79 11.81 6.50 -1.67
C ARG A 79 10.32 6.70 -1.96
N ASP A 80 9.82 7.93 -1.80
CA ASP A 80 8.40 8.21 -1.91
C ASP A 80 7.92 8.10 -3.36
N SER A 81 8.75 8.51 -4.31
CA SER A 81 8.49 8.30 -5.74
C SER A 81 8.39 6.81 -6.09
N TYR A 82 9.27 5.99 -5.52
CA TYR A 82 9.22 4.54 -5.67
C TYR A 82 7.94 3.95 -5.08
N ILE A 83 7.57 4.37 -3.85
CA ILE A 83 6.34 3.91 -3.18
C ILE A 83 5.12 4.28 -4.03
N LEU A 84 5.02 5.53 -4.50
CA LEU A 84 3.91 5.97 -5.34
C LEU A 84 3.79 5.18 -6.64
N LYS A 85 4.93 4.95 -7.32
CA LYS A 85 4.97 4.15 -8.56
C LYS A 85 4.46 2.72 -8.31
N THR A 86 4.90 2.10 -7.21
CA THR A 86 4.46 0.75 -6.81
C THR A 86 2.97 0.72 -6.49
N MET A 87 2.50 1.65 -5.65
CA MET A 87 1.09 1.76 -5.26
C MET A 87 0.19 1.93 -6.49
N TYR A 88 0.54 2.82 -7.39
CA TYR A 88 -0.29 3.15 -8.55
C TYR A 88 -0.61 1.90 -9.40
N GLY A 89 0.40 1.10 -9.71
CA GLY A 89 0.20 -0.14 -10.48
C GLY A 89 -0.73 -1.13 -9.81
N ILE A 90 -0.53 -1.34 -8.50
CA ILE A 90 -1.33 -2.28 -7.72
C ILE A 90 -2.76 -1.75 -7.52
N GLN A 91 -2.93 -0.48 -7.15
CA GLN A 91 -4.25 0.11 -6.94
C GLN A 91 -5.08 0.17 -8.22
N HIS A 92 -4.44 0.42 -9.36
CA HIS A 92 -5.12 0.39 -10.66
C HIS A 92 -5.63 -1.01 -11.00
N TYR A 93 -4.78 -2.03 -10.80
CA TYR A 93 -5.14 -3.42 -11.09
C TYR A 93 -6.27 -3.94 -10.18
N PHE A 94 -6.21 -3.63 -8.88
CA PHE A 94 -7.20 -4.05 -7.89
C PHE A 94 -8.24 -2.96 -7.57
N SER A 95 -8.54 -2.09 -8.51
CA SER A 95 -9.41 -0.93 -8.27
C SER A 95 -10.80 -1.30 -7.74
N GLU A 96 -11.41 -2.37 -8.25
CA GLU A 96 -12.71 -2.87 -7.79
C GLU A 96 -12.63 -3.34 -6.32
N MET A 97 -11.55 -4.02 -5.96
CA MET A 97 -11.33 -4.50 -4.60
C MET A 97 -11.13 -3.33 -3.63
N PHE A 98 -10.31 -2.35 -3.97
CA PHE A 98 -10.07 -1.16 -3.15
C PHE A 98 -11.31 -0.25 -3.00
N THR A 99 -12.30 -0.40 -3.86
CA THR A 99 -13.57 0.32 -3.80
C THR A 99 -14.73 -0.50 -3.22
N SER A 100 -14.46 -1.73 -2.82
CA SER A 100 -15.46 -2.61 -2.19
C SER A 100 -15.63 -2.30 -0.70
N ASP A 101 -16.72 -2.81 -0.12
CA ASP A 101 -16.98 -2.80 1.31
C ASP A 101 -16.39 -4.02 2.05
N GLN A 102 -15.82 -4.98 1.32
CA GLN A 102 -15.14 -6.15 1.85
C GLN A 102 -13.72 -5.76 2.28
N TRP A 103 -13.63 -4.98 3.34
CA TRP A 103 -12.40 -4.39 3.85
C TRP A 103 -12.32 -4.45 5.37
N GLU A 104 -11.22 -4.96 5.87
CA GLU A 104 -10.90 -5.02 7.29
C GLU A 104 -9.59 -4.25 7.56
N PRO A 105 -9.69 -3.03 8.13
CA PRO A 105 -8.50 -2.26 8.48
C PRO A 105 -7.83 -2.78 9.75
N LEU A 106 -6.53 -2.58 9.84
CA LEU A 106 -5.72 -2.87 11.02
C LEU A 106 -5.88 -4.32 11.52
N VAL A 107 -5.86 -5.28 10.60
CA VAL A 107 -5.88 -6.70 10.96
C VAL A 107 -4.73 -7.04 11.93
N ASN A 108 -4.99 -7.89 12.91
CA ASN A 108 -4.08 -8.19 14.01
C ASN A 108 -3.12 -9.37 13.72
N ASN A 109 -2.88 -9.67 12.46
CA ASN A 109 -2.06 -10.80 12.03
C ASN A 109 -0.66 -10.40 11.53
N THR A 110 -0.23 -9.17 11.77
CA THR A 110 1.14 -8.73 11.53
C THR A 110 2.08 -9.21 12.63
N LEU A 111 3.28 -9.66 12.27
CA LEU A 111 4.25 -10.25 13.19
C LEU A 111 5.41 -9.30 13.55
N ALA A 112 5.71 -8.35 12.68
CA ALA A 112 6.79 -7.39 12.90
C ALA A 112 6.27 -6.15 13.65
N THR A 113 7.04 -5.68 14.64
CA THR A 113 6.73 -4.44 15.38
C THR A 113 6.67 -3.25 14.44
N ASP A 114 5.74 -2.32 14.65
CA ASP A 114 5.49 -1.14 13.82
C ASP A 114 5.06 -1.44 12.37
N VAL A 115 4.70 -2.68 12.08
CA VAL A 115 4.06 -3.07 10.82
C VAL A 115 2.58 -3.23 11.06
N TYR A 116 1.78 -2.60 10.21
CA TYR A 116 0.32 -2.66 10.25
C TYR A 116 -0.18 -3.11 8.89
N ALA A 117 -1.32 -3.81 8.86
CA ALA A 117 -1.94 -4.29 7.64
C ALA A 117 -3.43 -4.00 7.59
N SER A 118 -3.96 -3.82 6.39
CA SER A 118 -5.39 -3.91 6.06
C SER A 118 -5.59 -5.07 5.09
N LEU A 119 -6.76 -5.71 5.18
CA LEU A 119 -7.16 -6.82 4.33
C LEU A 119 -8.36 -6.40 3.47
N TRP A 120 -8.27 -6.61 2.16
CA TRP A 120 -9.41 -6.66 1.24
C TRP A 120 -9.62 -8.10 0.80
N TYR A 121 -10.85 -8.52 0.63
CA TYR A 121 -11.12 -9.90 0.26
C TYR A 121 -12.42 -10.06 -0.54
N ASP A 122 -12.46 -11.10 -1.33
CA ASP A 122 -13.64 -11.68 -1.94
C ASP A 122 -13.51 -13.22 -1.93
N ASP A 123 -14.40 -13.93 -2.62
CA ASP A 123 -14.40 -15.39 -2.67
C ASP A 123 -13.15 -15.99 -3.34
N ASN A 124 -12.42 -15.20 -4.14
CA ASN A 124 -11.33 -15.68 -4.97
C ASN A 124 -10.01 -14.90 -4.77
N CYS A 125 -10.00 -13.91 -3.90
CA CYS A 125 -8.83 -13.08 -3.67
C CYS A 125 -8.74 -12.61 -2.23
N GLN A 126 -7.54 -12.58 -1.70
CA GLN A 126 -7.20 -11.87 -0.46
C GLN A 126 -6.01 -10.98 -0.72
N LEU A 127 -6.12 -9.71 -0.37
CA LEU A 127 -5.09 -8.69 -0.61
C LEU A 127 -4.78 -7.97 0.70
N TRP A 128 -3.56 -8.15 1.20
CA TRP A 128 -3.06 -7.42 2.37
C TRP A 128 -2.18 -6.25 1.93
N THR A 129 -2.54 -5.04 2.33
CA THR A 129 -1.65 -3.89 2.26
C THR A 129 -0.96 -3.71 3.60
N LEU A 130 0.36 -3.62 3.58
CA LEU A 130 1.18 -3.47 4.77
C LEU A 130 1.91 -2.13 4.76
N VAL A 131 2.20 -1.58 5.93
CA VAL A 131 3.03 -0.40 6.10
C VAL A 131 4.03 -0.60 7.24
N ASN A 132 5.26 -0.16 7.03
CA ASN A 132 6.28 -0.08 8.07
C ASN A 132 6.32 1.36 8.62
N ARG A 133 5.84 1.56 9.84
CA ARG A 133 5.80 2.90 10.47
C ARG A 133 7.13 3.33 11.05
N SER A 134 8.11 2.44 11.16
CA SER A 134 9.43 2.75 11.69
C SER A 134 10.37 3.27 10.61
N TYR A 135 11.47 3.89 11.05
CA TYR A 135 12.60 4.30 10.19
C TYR A 135 13.67 3.20 10.05
N ILE A 136 13.35 1.97 10.48
CA ILE A 136 14.20 0.79 10.37
C ILE A 136 13.54 -0.18 9.40
N GLN A 137 14.34 -0.76 8.50
CA GLN A 137 13.87 -1.83 7.62
C GLN A 137 13.37 -3.01 8.45
N LYS A 138 12.29 -3.62 8.02
CA LYS A 138 11.77 -4.86 8.59
C LYS A 138 12.08 -6.01 7.66
N ASP A 139 12.72 -7.03 8.21
CA ASP A 139 13.11 -8.26 7.52
C ASP A 139 12.63 -9.47 8.34
N GLY A 140 12.22 -10.53 7.65
CA GLY A 140 11.76 -11.78 8.25
C GLY A 140 10.23 -11.89 8.34
N PRO A 141 9.68 -12.47 9.43
CA PRO A 141 8.24 -12.70 9.56
C PRO A 141 7.43 -11.40 9.54
N LEU A 142 6.54 -11.26 8.55
CA LEU A 142 5.71 -10.06 8.38
C LEU A 142 4.24 -10.32 8.69
N LEU A 143 3.70 -11.43 8.20
CA LEU A 143 2.27 -11.70 8.20
C LEU A 143 1.98 -13.15 8.58
N GLN A 144 0.99 -13.37 9.46
CA GLN A 144 0.45 -14.68 9.78
C GLN A 144 -0.89 -14.86 9.05
N ILE A 145 -1.01 -15.87 8.23
CA ILE A 145 -2.23 -16.18 7.51
C ILE A 145 -2.78 -17.56 7.87
N THR A 146 -4.04 -17.80 7.58
CA THR A 146 -4.60 -19.15 7.54
C THR A 146 -4.16 -19.81 6.23
N LEU A 147 -3.22 -20.76 6.32
CA LEU A 147 -2.65 -21.40 5.14
C LEU A 147 -3.70 -22.20 4.39
N ASN A 148 -3.88 -21.90 3.11
CA ASN A 148 -4.63 -22.72 2.18
C ASN A 148 -3.66 -23.27 1.11
N LYS A 149 -3.54 -24.62 1.05
CA LYS A 149 -2.60 -25.29 0.14
C LYS A 149 -2.99 -25.19 -1.34
N ASP A 150 -4.25 -24.89 -1.61
CA ASP A 150 -4.78 -24.72 -2.96
C ASP A 150 -4.65 -23.28 -3.47
N TRP A 151 -4.08 -22.40 -2.66
CA TRP A 151 -3.83 -20.99 -3.00
C TRP A 151 -2.35 -20.74 -3.31
N ALA A 152 -2.10 -19.78 -4.18
CA ALA A 152 -0.79 -19.20 -4.46
C ALA A 152 -0.71 -17.79 -3.85
N TYR A 153 0.46 -17.42 -3.37
CA TYR A 153 0.72 -16.17 -2.66
C TYR A 153 1.81 -15.39 -3.36
N TYR A 154 1.67 -14.07 -3.43
CA TYR A 154 2.62 -13.20 -4.14
C TYR A 154 2.93 -11.95 -3.34
N ASP A 155 4.19 -11.55 -3.32
CA ASP A 155 4.63 -10.21 -2.87
C ASP A 155 4.59 -9.27 -4.07
N LEU A 156 3.60 -8.39 -4.09
CA LEU A 156 3.40 -7.47 -5.21
C LEU A 156 4.40 -6.30 -5.21
N VAL A 157 5.03 -5.99 -4.08
CA VAL A 157 6.07 -4.95 -4.04
C VAL A 157 7.35 -5.44 -4.68
N LYS A 158 7.65 -6.73 -4.56
CA LYS A 158 8.79 -7.37 -5.22
C LYS A 158 8.46 -7.91 -6.61
N GLY A 159 7.19 -8.20 -6.88
CA GLY A 159 6.75 -8.83 -8.11
C GLY A 159 7.18 -10.31 -8.20
N GLU A 160 7.03 -11.06 -7.12
CA GLU A 160 7.43 -12.47 -7.04
C GLU A 160 6.43 -13.33 -6.27
N GLU A 161 6.40 -14.62 -6.56
CA GLU A 161 5.66 -15.61 -5.76
C GLU A 161 6.37 -15.82 -4.43
N VAL A 162 5.57 -15.95 -3.35
CA VAL A 162 6.08 -16.22 -1.99
C VAL A 162 5.44 -17.50 -1.43
N PHE A 163 6.17 -18.18 -0.58
CA PHE A 163 5.74 -19.46 -0.03
C PHE A 163 5.62 -19.35 1.50
N PRO A 164 4.39 -19.29 2.03
CA PRO A 164 4.18 -19.35 3.47
C PRO A 164 4.78 -20.62 4.05
N ASP A 165 5.30 -20.57 5.24
CA ASP A 165 5.75 -21.77 5.95
C ASP A 165 4.57 -22.67 6.37
N LYS A 166 4.86 -23.80 7.02
CA LYS A 166 3.82 -24.77 7.46
C LYS A 166 2.84 -24.20 8.48
N SER A 167 3.21 -23.14 9.18
CA SER A 167 2.36 -22.44 10.14
C SER A 167 1.59 -21.27 9.51
N GLY A 168 1.82 -20.96 8.23
CA GLY A 168 1.19 -19.86 7.51
C GLY A 168 1.92 -18.53 7.69
N VAL A 169 3.19 -18.54 8.08
CA VAL A 169 4.01 -17.32 8.18
C VAL A 169 4.54 -16.94 6.81
N ILE A 170 4.32 -15.70 6.42
CA ILE A 170 4.93 -15.08 5.25
C ILE A 170 6.09 -14.21 5.72
N GLU A 171 7.29 -14.54 5.25
CA GLU A 171 8.47 -13.73 5.42
C GLU A 171 8.63 -12.73 4.27
N GLY A 172 9.22 -11.59 4.57
CA GLY A 172 9.45 -10.58 3.56
C GLY A 172 10.30 -9.43 4.07
N GLN A 173 10.30 -8.35 3.30
CA GLN A 173 11.07 -7.15 3.62
C GLN A 173 10.24 -5.90 3.33
N ILE A 174 10.20 -4.97 4.29
CA ILE A 174 9.59 -3.66 4.09
C ILE A 174 10.61 -2.58 4.47
N ILE A 175 10.95 -1.72 3.52
CA ILE A 175 11.90 -0.63 3.72
C ILE A 175 11.43 0.35 4.80
N PRO A 176 12.34 1.18 5.36
CA PRO A 176 11.98 2.22 6.32
C PRO A 176 10.87 3.13 5.78
N ARG A 177 9.81 3.32 6.54
CA ARG A 177 8.64 4.12 6.15
C ARG A 177 8.00 3.66 4.83
N GLY A 178 8.23 2.41 4.42
CA GLY A 178 7.76 1.83 3.17
C GLY A 178 6.42 1.12 3.28
N ILE A 179 6.07 0.46 2.20
CA ILE A 179 4.87 -0.35 2.04
C ILE A 179 5.22 -1.79 1.70
N GLY A 180 4.31 -2.70 2.00
CA GLY A 180 4.28 -4.08 1.54
C GLY A 180 2.93 -4.42 0.93
N CYS A 181 2.86 -5.48 0.16
CA CYS A 181 1.62 -5.99 -0.40
C CYS A 181 1.72 -7.49 -0.65
N ILE A 182 0.83 -8.23 -0.01
CA ILE A 182 0.68 -9.66 -0.27
C ILE A 182 -0.69 -9.90 -0.90
N VAL A 183 -0.75 -10.70 -1.94
CA VAL A 183 -2.00 -11.15 -2.55
C VAL A 183 -2.04 -12.65 -2.62
N ALA A 184 -3.23 -13.22 -2.48
CA ALA A 184 -3.47 -14.65 -2.57
C ALA A 184 -4.66 -14.95 -3.47
N PHE A 185 -4.54 -15.99 -4.29
CA PHE A 185 -5.59 -16.51 -5.17
C PHE A 185 -5.65 -18.05 -5.08
N PRO A 186 -6.83 -18.67 -5.28
CA PRO A 186 -6.87 -20.09 -5.66
C PRO A 186 -6.03 -20.30 -6.92
N LYS A 187 -5.21 -21.33 -6.95
CA LYS A 187 -4.24 -21.59 -8.04
C LYS A 187 -4.90 -21.69 -9.43
N ASP A 188 -6.13 -22.20 -9.46
CA ASP A 188 -6.93 -22.32 -10.68
C ASP A 188 -7.69 -21.06 -11.08
N LYS A 189 -7.65 -20.01 -10.23
CA LYS A 189 -8.38 -18.74 -10.43
C LYS A 189 -7.48 -17.51 -10.51
N THR A 190 -6.18 -17.69 -10.59
CA THR A 190 -5.26 -16.57 -10.83
C THR A 190 -5.64 -15.87 -12.15
N PRO A 191 -5.86 -14.55 -12.14
CA PRO A 191 -6.26 -13.81 -13.34
C PRO A 191 -5.23 -13.94 -14.47
N LYS A 192 -5.70 -14.07 -15.72
CA LYS A 192 -4.83 -14.33 -16.89
C LYS A 192 -3.81 -13.21 -17.18
N ASP A 193 -4.10 -11.99 -16.79
CA ASP A 193 -3.25 -10.83 -17.00
C ASP A 193 -2.40 -10.47 -15.76
N PHE A 194 -2.53 -11.25 -14.68
CA PHE A 194 -1.80 -11.03 -13.42
C PHE A 194 -0.28 -11.07 -13.61
N ASP A 195 0.22 -11.92 -14.50
CA ASP A 195 1.65 -12.00 -14.82
C ASP A 195 2.22 -10.68 -15.34
N LYS A 196 1.39 -9.85 -15.99
CA LYS A 196 1.81 -8.52 -16.46
C LYS A 196 2.03 -7.57 -15.30
N LEU A 197 1.12 -7.59 -14.32
CA LEU A 197 1.30 -6.81 -13.08
C LEU A 197 2.55 -7.27 -12.36
N LEU A 198 2.70 -8.57 -12.14
CA LEU A 198 3.83 -9.15 -11.41
C LEU A 198 5.16 -8.78 -12.06
N SER A 199 5.26 -8.91 -13.39
CA SER A 199 6.45 -8.53 -14.17
C SER A 199 6.73 -7.02 -14.07
N SER A 200 5.70 -6.18 -14.15
CA SER A 200 5.85 -4.73 -14.00
C SER A 200 6.37 -4.35 -12.62
N GLN A 201 5.84 -4.95 -11.57
CA GLN A 201 6.27 -4.70 -10.19
C GLN A 201 7.71 -5.19 -9.96
N SER A 202 8.07 -6.34 -10.52
CA SER A 202 9.45 -6.84 -10.47
C SER A 202 10.45 -5.86 -11.12
N LEU A 203 10.10 -5.26 -12.27
CA LEU A 203 10.93 -4.24 -12.90
C LEU A 203 11.08 -2.98 -12.02
N ILE A 204 10.01 -2.51 -11.40
CA ILE A 204 10.04 -1.37 -10.47
C ILE A 204 10.97 -1.67 -9.28
N ALA A 205 10.90 -2.87 -8.73
CA ALA A 205 11.76 -3.30 -7.63
C ALA A 205 13.25 -3.35 -8.03
N GLN A 206 13.56 -3.78 -9.26
CA GLN A 206 14.91 -3.82 -9.80
C GLN A 206 15.48 -2.41 -10.04
N GLU A 207 14.70 -1.48 -10.58
CA GLU A 207 15.11 -0.08 -10.77
C GLU A 207 15.57 0.56 -9.46
N LYS A 208 14.88 0.31 -8.36
CA LYS A 208 15.25 0.79 -7.03
C LYS A 208 16.62 0.27 -6.60
N THR A 209 16.89 -1.01 -6.81
CA THR A 209 18.16 -1.64 -6.43
C THR A 209 19.32 -1.03 -7.22
N TYR A 210 19.12 -0.68 -8.48
CA TYR A 210 20.11 -0.06 -9.34
C TYR A 210 20.47 1.37 -8.86
N ASN A 211 19.46 2.17 -8.53
CA ASN A 211 19.65 3.54 -8.04
C ASN A 211 20.37 3.59 -6.68
N THR A 212 20.12 2.63 -5.81
CA THR A 212 20.79 2.56 -4.49
C THR A 212 22.28 2.21 -4.64
N LYS A 213 22.64 1.33 -5.57
CA LYS A 213 24.03 0.98 -5.87
C LYS A 213 24.82 2.13 -6.50
N SER A 214 24.18 2.92 -7.38
CA SER A 214 24.84 4.06 -8.03
C SER A 214 25.14 5.23 -7.08
N VAL A 215 24.36 5.38 -6.01
CA VAL A 215 24.62 6.39 -4.96
C VAL A 215 25.79 5.98 -4.05
N GLN A 216 25.97 4.70 -3.78
CA GLN A 216 27.09 4.21 -2.97
C GLN A 216 28.45 4.31 -3.69
N ILE A 217 28.48 4.40 -5.03
CA ILE A 217 29.71 4.53 -5.81
C ILE A 217 30.17 6.02 -5.89
N LYS A 218 29.32 6.98 -5.55
CA LYS A 218 29.60 8.42 -5.61
C LYS A 218 29.89 9.08 -4.24
N ALA A 219 29.87 8.33 -3.17
CA ALA A 219 30.23 8.77 -1.82
C ALA A 219 31.63 8.26 -1.44
#